data_32880fdf004a8994e26620655424fee0
#
_entry.id   32880fdf004a8994e26620655424fee0
#
_cell.length_a   1.000
_cell.length_b   1.000
_cell.length_c   1.000
_cell.angle_alpha   90.00
_cell.angle_beta   90.00
_cell.angle_gamma   90.00
#
_symmetry.space_group_name_H-M   'P 1'
#
loop_
_entity.id
_entity.type
_entity.pdbx_description
1 polymer ?
#
loop_
_entity_poly.entity_id
_entity_poly.type
_entity_poly.pdbx_seq_one_letter_code
_entity_poly.pdbx_strand_id
1 'polypeptide(L)'
;NDIVAAYDPNTAGRFLVVCKDEANGSSGKAIVGNVTGTSISFGPEVTFNAGSTSYLAMSFDPNTADKFVVTYMDWSNSGVGTAVVGSISGTNVITFGAKTVFNAGANLTYRNSIAFYPNTANKFILVHQGGKAHIGTVTGTSVSFSPEVTFTAGTAGYSRIVADPYT
;
A
#
# COMPACT_ATOMS: atom_id res chain seq x y z
N ASN A 1 -1.68 -10.02 6.21
CA ASN A 1 -1.24 -9.10 7.26
C ASN A 1 -2.34 -8.08 7.49
N ASP A 2 -2.60 -7.78 8.74
CA ASP A 2 -3.63 -6.82 9.15
C ASP A 2 -3.00 -5.52 9.68
N ILE A 3 -1.67 -5.48 9.79
CA ILE A 3 -0.86 -4.29 10.11
C ILE A 3 0.40 -4.30 9.27
N VAL A 4 0.73 -3.16 8.67
CA VAL A 4 1.97 -2.91 7.92
C VAL A 4 2.49 -1.53 8.30
N ALA A 5 3.78 -1.41 8.50
CA ALA A 5 4.44 -0.13 8.74
C ALA A 5 5.69 0.00 7.86
N ALA A 6 5.97 1.21 7.42
CA ALA A 6 7.21 1.55 6.72
C ALA A 6 7.66 2.97 7.06
N TYR A 7 8.98 3.17 7.10
CA TYR A 7 9.56 4.51 7.21
C TYR A 7 9.39 5.27 5.89
N ASP A 8 9.17 6.57 6.03
CA ASP A 8 9.19 7.49 4.91
C ASP A 8 10.65 7.75 4.51
N PRO A 9 11.06 7.38 3.30
CA PRO A 9 12.45 7.56 2.88
C PRO A 9 12.85 9.03 2.68
N ASN A 10 11.86 9.92 2.57
CA ASN A 10 12.08 11.34 2.29
C ASN A 10 12.01 12.23 3.55
N THR A 11 11.59 11.68 4.71
CA THR A 11 11.42 12.46 5.94
C THR A 11 11.96 11.68 7.14
N ALA A 12 13.06 12.16 7.70
CA ALA A 12 13.71 11.51 8.83
C ALA A 12 12.77 11.36 10.04
N GLY A 13 12.75 10.19 10.63
CA GLY A 13 11.95 9.85 11.80
C GLY A 13 10.45 9.65 11.54
N ARG A 14 9.94 9.94 10.34
CA ARG A 14 8.54 9.72 9.98
C ARG A 14 8.33 8.29 9.47
N PHE A 15 7.21 7.69 9.87
CA PHE A 15 6.75 6.41 9.36
C PHE A 15 5.22 6.42 9.24
N LEU A 16 4.70 5.51 8.44
CA LEU A 16 3.27 5.30 8.28
C LEU A 16 2.92 3.89 8.77
N VAL A 17 1.83 3.78 9.52
CA VAL A 17 1.18 2.52 9.85
C VAL A 17 -0.14 2.45 9.10
N VAL A 18 -0.39 1.35 8.40
CA VAL A 18 -1.70 1.00 7.87
C VAL A 18 -2.19 -0.27 8.56
N CYS A 19 -3.43 -0.29 8.97
CA CYS A 19 -3.99 -1.41 9.72
C CYS A 19 -5.47 -1.65 9.39
N LYS A 20 -5.92 -2.84 9.74
CA LYS A 20 -7.34 -3.18 9.82
C LYS A 20 -7.85 -2.85 11.21
N ASP A 21 -8.90 -2.06 11.31
CA ASP A 21 -9.60 -1.74 12.56
C ASP A 21 -10.76 -2.73 12.76
N GLU A 22 -10.52 -3.79 13.52
CA GLU A 22 -11.51 -4.84 13.75
C GLU A 22 -12.72 -4.34 14.56
N ALA A 23 -12.53 -3.36 15.43
CA ALA A 23 -13.59 -2.79 16.25
C ALA A 23 -14.59 -1.96 15.42
N ASN A 24 -14.17 -1.47 14.26
CA ASN A 24 -14.99 -0.63 13.38
C ASN A 24 -15.20 -1.32 12.01
N GLY A 25 -15.81 -2.50 12.01
CA GLY A 25 -16.21 -3.22 10.79
C GLY A 25 -15.04 -3.70 9.93
N SER A 26 -13.85 -3.89 10.52
CA SER A 26 -12.63 -4.26 9.82
C SER A 26 -12.19 -3.21 8.79
N SER A 27 -12.49 -1.94 9.03
CA SER A 27 -12.13 -0.83 8.13
C SER A 27 -10.62 -0.65 8.01
N GLY A 28 -10.18 -0.13 6.86
CA GLY A 28 -8.77 0.18 6.61
C GLY A 28 -8.41 1.57 7.12
N LYS A 29 -7.41 1.65 8.00
CA LYS A 29 -6.93 2.86 8.66
C LYS A 29 -5.46 3.13 8.39
N ALA A 30 -5.10 4.40 8.41
CA ALA A 30 -3.72 4.87 8.28
C ALA A 30 -3.41 5.93 9.34
N ILE A 31 -2.20 5.88 9.90
CA ILE A 31 -1.75 6.76 10.96
C ILE A 31 -0.28 7.10 10.70
N VAL A 32 0.07 8.39 10.69
CA VAL A 32 1.49 8.83 10.67
C VAL A 32 2.07 8.77 12.07
N GLY A 33 3.24 8.17 12.19
CA GLY A 33 4.06 8.19 13.40
C GLY A 33 5.35 8.98 13.19
N ASN A 34 5.85 9.58 14.27
CA ASN A 34 7.12 10.29 14.29
C ASN A 34 7.98 9.81 15.46
N VAL A 35 9.24 9.54 15.18
CA VAL A 35 10.27 9.19 16.18
C VAL A 35 11.10 10.43 16.49
N THR A 36 11.21 10.76 17.76
CA THR A 36 12.09 11.84 18.27
C THR A 36 12.86 11.30 19.46
N GLY A 37 14.15 11.08 19.25
CA GLY A 37 14.98 10.41 20.27
C GLY A 37 14.47 8.98 20.53
N THR A 38 14.01 8.74 21.77
CA THR A 38 13.42 7.45 22.19
C THR A 38 11.89 7.47 22.26
N SER A 39 11.26 8.56 21.84
CA SER A 39 9.81 8.76 21.91
C SER A 39 9.15 8.56 20.54
N ILE A 40 7.93 8.04 20.56
CA ILE A 40 7.07 7.92 19.38
C ILE A 40 5.81 8.74 19.63
N SER A 41 5.41 9.54 18.65
CA SER A 41 4.14 10.26 18.64
C SER A 41 3.35 9.86 17.38
N PHE A 42 2.02 9.94 17.47
CA PHE A 42 1.12 9.62 16.35
C PHE A 42 0.24 10.82 16.01
N GLY A 43 -0.03 10.98 14.73
CA GLY A 43 -0.99 11.93 14.20
C GLY A 43 -2.43 11.38 14.25
N PRO A 44 -3.38 12.09 13.63
CA PRO A 44 -4.75 11.63 13.53
C PRO A 44 -4.88 10.38 12.64
N GLU A 45 -5.79 9.51 13.03
CA GLU A 45 -6.18 8.34 12.24
C GLU A 45 -7.05 8.77 11.04
N VAL A 46 -6.79 8.18 9.87
CA VAL A 46 -7.56 8.44 8.63
C VAL A 46 -8.02 7.12 8.02
N THR A 47 -9.31 7.03 7.67
CA THR A 47 -9.89 5.85 7.01
C THR A 47 -9.66 5.91 5.51
N PHE A 48 -8.98 4.90 4.93
CA PHE A 48 -8.86 4.76 3.47
C PHE A 48 -9.90 3.80 2.88
N ASN A 49 -10.43 2.88 3.69
CA ASN A 49 -11.51 1.99 3.31
C ASN A 49 -12.50 1.82 4.47
N ALA A 50 -13.74 2.28 4.31
CA ALA A 50 -14.78 2.15 5.32
C ALA A 50 -15.33 0.72 5.45
N GLY A 51 -15.09 -0.12 4.43
CA GLY A 51 -15.51 -1.51 4.44
C GLY A 51 -14.45 -2.47 4.94
N SER A 52 -14.82 -3.75 5.02
CA SER A 52 -13.91 -4.79 5.49
C SER A 52 -12.68 -4.93 4.59
N THR A 53 -11.52 -4.88 5.21
CA THR A 53 -10.18 -4.81 4.59
C THR A 53 -9.30 -5.94 5.11
N SER A 54 -8.49 -6.54 4.24
CA SER A 54 -7.52 -7.57 4.64
C SER A 54 -6.29 -7.57 3.71
N TYR A 55 -5.23 -8.28 4.12
CA TYR A 55 -4.02 -8.50 3.31
C TYR A 55 -3.37 -7.20 2.85
N LEU A 56 -3.12 -6.32 3.79
CA LEU A 56 -2.53 -5.01 3.57
C LEU A 56 -1.07 -5.11 3.11
N ALA A 57 -0.72 -4.27 2.15
CA ALA A 57 0.67 -3.95 1.83
C ALA A 57 0.78 -2.44 1.53
N MET A 58 1.95 -1.87 1.77
CA MET A 58 2.18 -0.45 1.58
C MET A 58 3.65 -0.20 1.23
N SER A 59 3.88 0.80 0.39
CA SER A 59 5.22 1.31 0.09
C SER A 59 5.18 2.80 -0.15
N PHE A 60 6.20 3.50 0.32
CA PHE A 60 6.47 4.89 -0.07
C PHE A 60 7.18 4.95 -1.41
N ASP A 61 6.94 6.03 -2.17
CA ASP A 61 7.74 6.39 -3.35
C ASP A 61 9.03 7.10 -2.88
N PRO A 62 10.22 6.50 -3.08
CA PRO A 62 11.47 7.12 -2.64
C PRO A 62 11.85 8.36 -3.47
N ASN A 63 11.23 8.54 -4.63
CA ASN A 63 11.53 9.63 -5.57
C ASN A 63 10.49 10.75 -5.55
N THR A 64 9.39 10.58 -4.81
CA THR A 64 8.32 11.59 -4.68
C THR A 64 7.97 11.74 -3.21
N ALA A 65 8.39 12.85 -2.62
CA ALA A 65 8.15 13.12 -1.20
C ALA A 65 6.66 12.99 -0.84
N ASP A 66 6.40 12.49 0.36
CA ASP A 66 5.06 12.38 0.96
C ASP A 66 4.08 11.43 0.24
N LYS A 67 4.53 10.72 -0.80
CA LYS A 67 3.69 9.87 -1.63
C LYS A 67 3.86 8.39 -1.25
N PHE A 68 2.73 7.67 -1.15
CA PHE A 68 2.71 6.25 -0.89
C PHE A 68 1.51 5.58 -1.56
N VAL A 69 1.55 4.26 -1.68
CA VAL A 69 0.43 3.44 -2.16
C VAL A 69 0.12 2.37 -1.13
N VAL A 70 -1.17 2.19 -0.83
CA VAL A 70 -1.70 1.07 -0.06
C VAL A 70 -2.42 0.12 -1.00
N THR A 71 -2.13 -1.17 -0.89
CA THR A 71 -2.85 -2.23 -1.59
C THR A 71 -3.49 -3.18 -0.59
N TYR A 72 -4.68 -3.66 -0.89
CA TYR A 72 -5.46 -4.48 0.03
C TYR A 72 -6.53 -5.28 -0.71
N MET A 73 -7.10 -6.24 -0.02
CA MET A 73 -8.31 -6.93 -0.45
C MET A 73 -9.54 -6.22 0.12
N ASP A 74 -10.43 -5.77 -0.73
CA ASP A 74 -11.67 -5.06 -0.36
C ASP A 74 -12.84 -6.04 -0.33
N TRP A 75 -13.15 -6.57 0.85
CA TRP A 75 -14.28 -7.48 1.05
C TRP A 75 -15.64 -6.82 0.85
N SER A 76 -15.73 -5.51 1.05
CA SER A 76 -16.97 -4.77 0.78
C SER A 76 -17.25 -4.60 -0.72
N ASN A 77 -16.24 -4.88 -1.55
CA ASN A 77 -16.33 -4.93 -3.00
C ASN A 77 -15.99 -6.35 -3.52
N SER A 78 -16.69 -7.35 -3.01
CA SER A 78 -16.57 -8.76 -3.47
C SER A 78 -15.15 -9.38 -3.33
N GLY A 79 -14.32 -8.85 -2.44
CA GLY A 79 -12.96 -9.37 -2.21
C GLY A 79 -12.00 -9.12 -3.37
N VAL A 80 -12.14 -8.02 -4.08
CA VAL A 80 -11.23 -7.64 -5.16
C VAL A 80 -9.94 -7.00 -4.63
N GLY A 81 -8.84 -7.16 -5.36
CA GLY A 81 -7.59 -6.47 -5.09
C GLY A 81 -7.69 -4.99 -5.45
N THR A 82 -7.51 -4.14 -4.46
CA THR A 82 -7.70 -2.70 -4.56
C THR A 82 -6.43 -1.96 -4.16
N ALA A 83 -6.14 -0.87 -4.83
CA ALA A 83 -5.06 0.05 -4.50
C ALA A 83 -5.60 1.46 -4.31
N VAL A 84 -4.96 2.23 -3.44
CA VAL A 84 -5.23 3.65 -3.23
C VAL A 84 -3.93 4.41 -3.04
N VAL A 85 -3.82 5.56 -3.71
CA VAL A 85 -2.69 6.49 -3.54
C VAL A 85 -2.97 7.36 -2.33
N GLY A 86 -1.98 7.47 -1.44
CA GLY A 86 -2.01 8.40 -0.32
C GLY A 86 -0.93 9.46 -0.42
N SER A 87 -1.17 10.58 0.23
CA SER A 87 -0.16 11.61 0.43
C SER A 87 -0.26 12.20 1.84
N ILE A 88 0.90 12.61 2.37
CA ILE A 88 1.01 13.26 3.68
C ILE A 88 1.31 14.74 3.41
N SER A 89 0.63 15.65 4.08
CA SER A 89 0.86 17.09 3.97
C SER A 89 0.95 17.75 5.34
N GLY A 90 1.69 18.86 5.42
CA GLY A 90 1.83 19.65 6.64
C GLY A 90 2.23 18.81 7.86
N THR A 91 1.51 18.99 8.97
CA THR A 91 1.74 18.26 10.22
C THR A 91 0.97 16.93 10.23
N ASN A 92 1.41 15.96 9.39
CA ASN A 92 0.89 14.58 9.38
C ASN A 92 -0.58 14.43 8.91
N VAL A 93 -1.05 15.30 8.03
CA VAL A 93 -2.40 15.17 7.45
C VAL A 93 -2.34 14.20 6.27
N ILE A 94 -3.00 13.05 6.40
CA ILE A 94 -3.12 12.05 5.33
C ILE A 94 -4.33 12.37 4.46
N THR A 95 -4.15 12.29 3.14
CA THR A 95 -5.25 12.33 2.17
C THR A 95 -5.12 11.14 1.22
N PHE A 96 -6.25 10.63 0.74
CA PHE A 96 -6.33 9.51 -0.20
C PHE A 96 -7.02 9.91 -1.49
N GLY A 97 -6.55 9.37 -2.60
CA GLY A 97 -7.17 9.50 -3.91
C GLY A 97 -8.27 8.47 -4.16
N ALA A 98 -8.64 8.33 -5.43
CA ALA A 98 -9.62 7.34 -5.85
C ALA A 98 -9.05 5.90 -5.74
N LYS A 99 -9.93 4.97 -5.35
CA LYS A 99 -9.60 3.54 -5.33
C LYS A 99 -9.53 2.99 -6.75
N THR A 100 -8.58 2.11 -7.02
CA THR A 100 -8.43 1.43 -8.31
C THR A 100 -8.33 -0.08 -8.08
N VAL A 101 -9.17 -0.85 -8.78
CA VAL A 101 -9.11 -2.31 -8.75
C VAL A 101 -7.97 -2.79 -9.67
N PHE A 102 -7.05 -3.60 -9.15
CA PHE A 102 -5.98 -4.22 -9.94
C PHE A 102 -6.27 -5.68 -10.27
N ASN A 103 -7.11 -6.34 -9.49
CA ASN A 103 -7.56 -7.70 -9.74
C ASN A 103 -9.05 -7.82 -9.43
N ALA A 104 -9.86 -8.04 -10.47
CA ALA A 104 -11.32 -8.20 -10.37
C ALA A 104 -11.76 -9.63 -10.03
N GLY A 105 -10.82 -10.59 -9.94
CA GLY A 105 -11.11 -11.95 -9.50
C GLY A 105 -11.39 -12.00 -8.00
N ALA A 106 -12.57 -12.45 -7.60
CA ALA A 106 -12.89 -12.66 -6.20
C ALA A 106 -11.92 -13.68 -5.57
N ASN A 107 -11.45 -13.39 -4.36
CA ASN A 107 -10.59 -14.27 -3.56
C ASN A 107 -9.19 -14.60 -4.16
N LEU A 108 -8.67 -13.81 -5.11
CA LEU A 108 -7.38 -14.06 -5.75
C LEU A 108 -6.27 -13.08 -5.33
N THR A 109 -6.51 -12.22 -4.36
CA THR A 109 -5.54 -11.19 -3.94
C THR A 109 -5.01 -11.35 -2.52
N TYR A 110 -5.12 -12.55 -1.98
CA TYR A 110 -4.44 -12.86 -0.73
C TYR A 110 -2.94 -12.56 -0.85
N ARG A 111 -2.36 -11.87 0.18
CA ARG A 111 -0.92 -11.75 0.32
C ARG A 111 -0.24 -11.02 -0.84
N ASN A 112 -0.68 -9.80 -1.06
CA ASN A 112 0.01 -8.90 -1.98
C ASN A 112 1.27 -8.29 -1.33
N SER A 113 2.21 -7.85 -2.17
CA SER A 113 3.41 -7.12 -1.77
C SER A 113 3.73 -6.08 -2.84
N ILE A 114 4.17 -4.92 -2.40
CA ILE A 114 4.43 -3.76 -3.26
C ILE A 114 5.80 -3.18 -2.95
N ALA A 115 6.54 -2.77 -3.98
CA ALA A 115 7.76 -1.99 -3.86
C ALA A 115 7.87 -0.97 -4.99
N PHE A 116 8.17 0.27 -4.63
CA PHE A 116 8.49 1.29 -5.63
C PHE A 116 9.86 1.06 -6.25
N TYR A 117 10.03 1.46 -7.51
CA TYR A 117 11.33 1.49 -8.16
C TYR A 117 12.24 2.51 -7.44
N PRO A 118 13.48 2.14 -7.12
CA PRO A 118 14.38 3.02 -6.36
C PRO A 118 14.77 4.27 -7.13
N ASN A 119 14.86 4.20 -8.47
CA ASN A 119 15.36 5.28 -9.33
C ASN A 119 14.32 5.79 -10.35
N THR A 120 13.05 5.47 -10.18
CA THR A 120 11.99 5.92 -11.09
C THR A 120 10.76 6.35 -10.30
N ALA A 121 10.53 7.66 -10.25
CA ALA A 121 9.38 8.23 -9.57
C ALA A 121 8.05 7.67 -10.10
N ASN A 122 7.09 7.52 -9.20
CA ASN A 122 5.72 7.15 -9.49
C ASN A 122 5.52 5.75 -10.10
N LYS A 123 6.53 4.88 -10.09
CA LYS A 123 6.42 3.49 -10.57
C LYS A 123 6.71 2.49 -9.46
N PHE A 124 5.92 1.43 -9.42
CA PHE A 124 6.09 0.33 -8.48
C PHE A 124 5.75 -1.02 -9.10
N ILE A 125 6.24 -2.09 -8.50
CA ILE A 125 5.80 -3.46 -8.79
C ILE A 125 4.85 -3.90 -7.68
N LEU A 126 3.75 -4.49 -8.08
CA LEU A 126 2.81 -5.22 -7.23
C LEU A 126 2.88 -6.70 -7.60
N VAL A 127 3.12 -7.54 -6.61
CA VAL A 127 3.00 -9.00 -6.75
C VAL A 127 1.89 -9.50 -5.83
N HIS A 128 1.15 -10.51 -6.28
CA HIS A 128 0.07 -11.09 -5.48
C HIS A 128 -0.09 -12.59 -5.71
N GLN A 129 -0.97 -13.19 -4.94
CA GLN A 129 -1.23 -14.63 -4.99
C GLN A 129 -1.52 -15.11 -6.42
N GLY A 130 -1.17 -16.37 -6.69
CA GLY A 130 -1.31 -16.98 -8.02
C GLY A 130 -0.11 -16.72 -8.94
N GLY A 131 1.00 -16.21 -8.39
CA GLY A 131 2.22 -15.94 -9.16
C GLY A 131 2.05 -14.82 -10.18
N LYS A 132 1.36 -13.76 -9.79
CA LYS A 132 0.94 -12.65 -10.64
C LYS A 132 1.64 -11.35 -10.27
N ALA A 133 1.90 -10.51 -11.26
CA ALA A 133 2.53 -9.21 -11.08
C ALA A 133 1.93 -8.14 -12.01
N HIS A 134 1.98 -6.89 -11.54
CA HIS A 134 1.64 -5.69 -12.30
C HIS A 134 2.71 -4.63 -12.12
N ILE A 135 2.91 -3.79 -13.13
CA ILE A 135 3.55 -2.49 -12.95
C ILE A 135 2.45 -1.48 -12.65
N GLY A 136 2.56 -0.82 -11.50
CA GLY A 136 1.71 0.31 -11.14
C GLY A 136 2.37 1.63 -11.52
N THR A 137 1.57 2.57 -12.00
CA THR A 137 1.98 3.95 -12.29
C THR A 137 1.06 4.92 -11.59
N VAL A 138 1.64 5.79 -10.75
CA VAL A 138 0.93 6.86 -10.04
C VAL A 138 0.87 8.10 -10.91
N THR A 139 -0.30 8.72 -11.01
CA THR A 139 -0.50 10.01 -11.67
C THR A 139 -1.35 10.89 -10.76
N GLY A 140 -0.73 11.88 -10.14
CA GLY A 140 -1.40 12.71 -9.12
C GLY A 140 -1.85 11.89 -7.91
N THR A 141 -3.15 11.70 -7.77
CA THR A 141 -3.79 10.89 -6.70
C THR A 141 -4.41 9.59 -7.21
N SER A 142 -4.15 9.23 -8.47
CA SER A 142 -4.68 8.02 -9.09
C SER A 142 -3.56 7.03 -9.40
N VAL A 143 -3.89 5.75 -9.52
CA VAL A 143 -2.99 4.69 -9.96
C VAL A 143 -3.59 3.96 -11.17
N SER A 144 -2.73 3.59 -12.11
CA SER A 144 -3.06 2.69 -13.22
C SER A 144 -2.13 1.47 -13.18
N PHE A 145 -2.60 0.35 -13.76
CA PHE A 145 -1.86 -0.90 -13.78
C PHE A 145 -1.62 -1.38 -15.21
N SER A 146 -0.44 -1.97 -15.44
CA SER A 146 -0.16 -2.74 -16.65
C SER A 146 -1.05 -3.98 -16.73
N PRO A 147 -1.17 -4.62 -17.91
CA PRO A 147 -1.70 -5.98 -17.98
C PRO A 147 -0.99 -6.90 -16.99
N GLU A 148 -1.73 -7.86 -16.45
CA GLU A 148 -1.21 -8.87 -15.52
C GLU A 148 -0.16 -9.75 -16.20
N VAL A 149 0.96 -10.01 -15.53
CA VAL A 149 1.99 -10.95 -15.95
C VAL A 149 2.06 -12.10 -14.96
N THR A 150 2.10 -13.33 -15.47
CA THR A 150 2.30 -14.53 -14.65
C THR A 150 3.79 -14.85 -14.59
N PHE A 151 4.38 -14.84 -13.40
CA PHE A 151 5.78 -15.20 -13.19
C PHE A 151 5.97 -16.66 -12.73
N THR A 152 4.91 -17.34 -12.29
CA THR A 152 4.93 -18.77 -12.00
C THR A 152 3.57 -19.39 -12.28
N ALA A 153 3.57 -20.56 -12.91
CA ALA A 153 2.36 -21.37 -13.11
C ALA A 153 2.12 -22.21 -11.84
N GLY A 154 1.19 -21.83 -11.00
CA GLY A 154 0.84 -22.54 -9.78
C GLY A 154 0.38 -21.62 -8.65
N THR A 155 0.06 -22.20 -7.50
CA THR A 155 -0.35 -21.46 -6.30
C THR A 155 0.87 -20.93 -5.55
N ALA A 156 1.45 -19.80 -6.00
CA ALA A 156 2.40 -19.06 -5.17
C ALA A 156 1.66 -18.52 -3.93
N GLY A 157 1.89 -19.13 -2.79
CA GLY A 157 1.14 -18.81 -1.56
C GLY A 157 1.59 -17.53 -0.87
N TYR A 158 2.87 -17.17 -0.95
CA TYR A 158 3.48 -16.01 -0.30
C TYR A 158 4.46 -15.36 -1.25
N SER A 159 4.13 -14.19 -1.74
CA SER A 159 5.04 -13.38 -2.55
C SER A 159 5.49 -12.16 -1.74
N ARG A 160 6.78 -11.87 -1.79
CA ARG A 160 7.36 -10.64 -1.25
C ARG A 160 8.25 -10.01 -2.31
N ILE A 161 8.15 -8.69 -2.43
CA ILE A 161 9.06 -7.88 -3.22
C ILE A 161 9.66 -6.80 -2.33
N VAL A 162 10.91 -6.52 -2.50
CA VAL A 162 11.63 -5.40 -1.89
C VAL A 162 12.42 -4.69 -2.98
N ALA A 163 12.57 -3.39 -2.85
CA ALA A 163 13.45 -2.63 -3.72
C ALA A 163 14.90 -2.81 -3.24
N ASP A 164 15.83 -2.88 -4.19
CA ASP A 164 17.25 -2.74 -3.90
C ASP A 164 17.55 -1.23 -3.76
N PRO A 165 17.99 -0.76 -2.58
CA PRO A 165 18.25 0.66 -2.38
C PRO A 165 19.52 1.18 -3.07
N TYR A 166 20.31 0.29 -3.67
CA TYR A 166 21.63 0.62 -4.24
C TYR A 166 21.66 0.60 -5.78
N THR A 167 20.54 0.41 -6.45
CA THR A 167 20.48 0.42 -7.94
C THR A 167 19.79 1.64 -8.51
#